data_b2f2e3613996047b84a70735640325bd
#
_entry.id   b2f2e3613996047b84a70735640325bd
#
_cell.length_a   1.000
_cell.length_b   1.000
_cell.length_c   1.000
_cell.angle_alpha   90.00
_cell.angle_beta   90.00
_cell.angle_gamma   90.00
#
_symmetry.space_group_name_H-M   'P 1'
#
loop_
_entity.id
_entity.type
_entity.pdbx_description
1 polymer ?
#
loop_
_entity_poly.entity_id
_entity_poly.type
_entity_poly.pdbx_seq_one_letter_code
_entity_poly.pdbx_strand_id
1 'polypeptide(L)'
;MARFNAFITERLLLSACDGLLKLGARRKDIAVVRVPGAFEIPSAARTLALTGKYDAIICLGCLLRGGTAHYDVIVNEVTRGIGQSAQETGVPHAFGVLTCDTLEQAIDRAGLKMGNKGFEAALAAVEMATLKQVVSRQSSVSKKKQIPRSARNGKDARKKRR
;
A
#
# COMPACT_ATOMS: atom_id res chain seq x y z
N MET A 1 -4.89 9.30 -5.60
CA MET A 1 -4.11 10.55 -5.69
C MET A 1 -5.01 11.77 -5.50
N ALA A 2 -4.61 12.72 -4.68
CA ALA A 2 -5.30 14.01 -4.52
C ALA A 2 -5.15 14.89 -5.78
N ARG A 3 -6.22 15.57 -6.18
CA ARG A 3 -6.17 16.56 -7.28
C ARG A 3 -5.63 17.91 -6.84
N PHE A 4 -5.82 18.26 -5.56
CA PHE A 4 -5.29 19.50 -5.00
C PHE A 4 -3.76 19.49 -5.06
N ASN A 5 -3.17 20.66 -5.33
CA ASN A 5 -1.73 20.84 -5.62
C ASN A 5 -1.25 19.98 -6.82
N ALA A 6 -2.02 20.00 -7.93
CA ALA A 6 -1.79 19.16 -9.11
C ALA A 6 -0.39 19.31 -9.70
N PHE A 7 0.23 20.48 -9.63
CA PHE A 7 1.61 20.71 -10.07
C PHE A 7 2.61 19.76 -9.39
N ILE A 8 2.36 19.40 -8.14
CA ILE A 8 3.18 18.46 -7.36
C ILE A 8 2.66 17.03 -7.53
N THR A 9 1.35 16.82 -7.33
CA THR A 9 0.79 15.46 -7.26
C THR A 9 0.86 14.71 -8.58
N GLU A 10 0.79 15.39 -9.74
CA GLU A 10 0.99 14.76 -11.05
C GLU A 10 2.45 14.30 -11.24
N ARG A 11 3.45 15.03 -10.73
CA ARG A 11 4.85 14.59 -10.74
C ARG A 11 5.06 13.35 -9.87
N LEU A 12 4.41 13.31 -8.71
CA LEU A 12 4.43 12.12 -7.85
C LEU A 12 3.80 10.92 -8.56
N LEU A 13 2.67 11.12 -9.23
CA LEU A 13 1.98 10.07 -9.96
C LEU A 13 2.82 9.52 -11.11
N LEU A 14 3.38 10.39 -11.95
CA LEU A 14 4.22 9.97 -13.07
C LEU A 14 5.41 9.14 -12.58
N SER A 15 6.05 9.60 -11.51
CA SER A 15 7.20 8.91 -10.95
C SER A 15 6.83 7.60 -10.25
N ALA A 16 5.67 7.53 -9.60
CA ALA A 16 5.15 6.28 -9.03
C ALA A 16 4.86 5.25 -10.13
N CYS A 17 4.22 5.67 -11.22
CA CYS A 17 3.95 4.79 -12.37
C CYS A 17 5.26 4.29 -13.01
N ASP A 18 6.24 5.17 -13.21
CA ASP A 18 7.56 4.80 -13.73
C ASP A 18 8.25 3.76 -12.80
N GLY A 19 8.23 4.00 -11.49
CA GLY A 19 8.76 3.07 -10.49
C GLY A 19 8.10 1.69 -10.56
N LEU A 20 6.77 1.64 -10.62
CA LEU A 20 6.03 0.38 -10.74
C LEU A 20 6.40 -0.38 -12.03
N LEU A 21 6.48 0.32 -13.17
CA LEU A 21 6.83 -0.29 -14.45
C LEU A 21 8.26 -0.83 -14.45
N LYS A 22 9.22 -0.09 -13.88
CA LYS A 22 10.61 -0.54 -13.72
C LYS A 22 10.74 -1.77 -12.81
N LEU A 23 9.83 -1.93 -11.86
CA LEU A 23 9.76 -3.09 -10.97
C LEU A 23 8.93 -4.26 -11.55
N GLY A 24 8.50 -4.17 -12.80
CA GLY A 24 7.85 -5.27 -13.52
C GLY A 24 6.32 -5.26 -13.47
N ALA A 25 5.68 -4.26 -12.89
CA ALA A 25 4.22 -4.11 -12.99
C ALA A 25 3.83 -3.77 -14.44
N ARG A 26 2.68 -4.29 -14.90
CA ARG A 26 2.18 -3.98 -16.24
C ARG A 26 1.21 -2.81 -16.18
N ARG A 27 1.18 -1.96 -17.20
CA ARG A 27 0.27 -0.79 -17.24
C ARG A 27 -1.19 -1.15 -16.95
N LYS A 28 -1.67 -2.29 -17.44
CA LYS A 28 -3.04 -2.76 -17.23
C LYS A 28 -3.36 -3.14 -15.78
N ASP A 29 -2.34 -3.38 -14.97
CA ASP A 29 -2.48 -3.74 -13.55
C ASP A 29 -2.41 -2.50 -12.63
N ILE A 30 -2.19 -1.32 -13.20
CA ILE A 30 -2.13 -0.04 -12.49
C ILE A 30 -3.43 0.72 -12.68
N ALA A 31 -4.20 0.89 -11.61
CA ALA A 31 -5.39 1.73 -11.59
C ALA A 31 -5.11 3.07 -10.91
N VAL A 32 -5.52 4.17 -11.55
CA VAL A 32 -5.37 5.51 -10.99
C VAL A 32 -6.73 6.07 -10.61
N VAL A 33 -6.93 6.32 -9.32
CA VAL A 33 -8.13 6.95 -8.78
C VAL A 33 -7.77 8.33 -8.26
N ARG A 34 -8.52 9.35 -8.71
CA ARG A 34 -8.32 10.74 -8.33
C ARG A 34 -9.39 11.19 -7.35
N VAL A 35 -8.97 11.80 -6.23
CA VAL A 35 -9.85 12.35 -5.19
C VAL A 35 -9.67 13.87 -5.08
N PRO A 36 -10.63 14.61 -4.52
CA PRO A 36 -10.56 16.07 -4.45
C PRO A 36 -9.31 16.57 -3.73
N GLY A 37 -9.07 16.12 -2.51
CA GLY A 37 -7.95 16.55 -1.67
C GLY A 37 -7.28 15.38 -0.95
N ALA A 38 -6.32 15.71 -0.08
CA ALA A 38 -5.60 14.70 0.70
C ALA A 38 -6.51 14.04 1.75
N PHE A 39 -7.49 14.80 2.28
CA PHE A 39 -8.41 14.30 3.30
C PHE A 39 -9.25 13.10 2.82
N GLU A 40 -9.57 13.03 1.53
CA GLU A 40 -10.34 11.94 0.95
C GLU A 40 -9.51 10.69 0.63
N ILE A 41 -8.16 10.76 0.70
CA ILE A 41 -7.27 9.63 0.38
C ILE A 41 -7.54 8.41 1.25
N PRO A 42 -7.64 8.51 2.61
CA PRO A 42 -7.86 7.33 3.45
C PRO A 42 -9.13 6.57 3.12
N SER A 43 -10.23 7.29 2.92
CA SER A 43 -11.54 6.71 2.57
C SER A 43 -11.50 5.99 1.22
N ALA A 44 -10.91 6.63 0.19
CA ALA A 44 -10.76 6.02 -1.13
C ALA A 44 -9.82 4.81 -1.09
N ALA A 45 -8.71 4.89 -0.36
CA ALA A 45 -7.76 3.80 -0.21
C ALA A 45 -8.42 2.58 0.46
N ARG A 46 -9.18 2.80 1.54
CA ARG A 46 -9.94 1.74 2.20
C ARG A 46 -10.96 1.09 1.26
N THR A 47 -11.72 1.90 0.52
CA THR A 47 -12.70 1.40 -0.44
C THR A 47 -12.04 0.51 -1.50
N LEU A 48 -10.91 0.94 -2.06
CA LEU A 48 -10.17 0.16 -3.06
C LEU A 48 -9.60 -1.14 -2.45
N ALA A 49 -9.02 -1.08 -1.26
CA ALA A 49 -8.47 -2.24 -0.59
C ALA A 49 -9.53 -3.32 -0.31
N LEU A 50 -10.74 -2.91 0.11
CA LEU A 50 -11.86 -3.82 0.39
C LEU A 50 -12.40 -4.53 -0.87
N THR A 51 -12.09 -4.05 -2.09
CA THR A 51 -12.45 -4.77 -3.32
C THR A 51 -11.70 -6.09 -3.50
N GLY A 52 -10.60 -6.29 -2.81
CA GLY A 52 -9.73 -7.47 -2.96
C GLY A 52 -9.00 -7.56 -4.31
N LYS A 53 -9.06 -6.50 -5.13
CA LYS A 53 -8.47 -6.48 -6.50
C LYS A 53 -7.02 -6.00 -6.54
N TYR A 54 -6.52 -5.42 -5.46
CA TYR A 54 -5.22 -4.76 -5.42
C TYR A 54 -4.31 -5.39 -4.38
N ASP A 55 -3.06 -5.65 -4.74
CA ASP A 55 -2.03 -6.17 -3.85
C ASP A 55 -1.44 -5.08 -2.93
N ALA A 56 -1.46 -3.83 -3.37
CA ALA A 56 -1.06 -2.66 -2.60
C ALA A 56 -1.79 -1.39 -3.08
N ILE A 57 -1.84 -0.37 -2.24
CA ILE A 57 -2.39 0.96 -2.55
C ILE A 57 -1.26 1.98 -2.39
N ILE A 58 -1.10 2.87 -3.36
CA ILE A 58 -0.17 4.01 -3.26
C ILE A 58 -0.99 5.29 -3.03
N CYS A 59 -0.78 5.94 -1.90
CA CYS A 59 -1.46 7.16 -1.51
C CYS A 59 -0.60 8.37 -1.88
N LEU A 60 -1.02 9.16 -2.88
CA LEU A 60 -0.27 10.33 -3.34
C LEU A 60 -1.03 11.62 -3.07
N GLY A 61 -0.37 12.57 -2.46
CA GLY A 61 -0.91 13.88 -2.12
C GLY A 61 0.18 14.89 -1.80
N CYS A 62 -0.22 16.15 -1.62
CA CYS A 62 0.69 17.20 -1.18
C CYS A 62 -0.08 18.18 -0.28
N LEU A 63 0.38 18.31 0.94
CA LEU A 63 -0.10 19.24 1.94
C LEU A 63 0.98 20.33 2.15
N LEU A 64 0.59 21.58 1.96
CA LEU A 64 1.45 22.73 2.21
C LEU A 64 0.92 23.49 3.42
N ARG A 65 1.83 23.87 4.32
CA ARG A 65 1.46 24.63 5.50
C ARG A 65 0.98 26.02 5.10
N GLY A 66 -0.22 26.37 5.56
CA GLY A 66 -0.77 27.70 5.46
C GLY A 66 -0.71 28.44 6.80
N GLY A 67 -1.35 29.61 6.85
CA GLY A 67 -1.37 30.48 8.04
C GLY A 67 -2.28 30.02 9.18
N THR A 68 -2.94 28.87 9.07
CA THR A 68 -3.92 28.40 10.07
C THR A 68 -3.58 26.98 10.54
N ALA A 69 -4.20 26.56 11.65
CA ALA A 69 -4.04 25.20 12.19
C ALA A 69 -4.65 24.11 11.29
N HIS A 70 -5.32 24.46 10.21
CA HIS A 70 -5.96 23.51 9.29
C HIS A 70 -4.97 22.46 8.74
N TYR A 71 -3.73 22.85 8.45
CA TYR A 71 -2.68 21.95 8.01
C TYR A 71 -2.45 20.79 8.99
N ASP A 72 -2.28 21.11 10.27
CA ASP A 72 -1.96 20.10 11.29
C ASP A 72 -3.11 19.11 11.48
N VAL A 73 -4.35 19.59 11.43
CA VAL A 73 -5.56 18.76 11.49
C VAL A 73 -5.60 17.78 10.30
N ILE A 74 -5.40 18.27 9.09
CA ILE A 74 -5.45 17.42 7.88
C ILE A 74 -4.29 16.44 7.84
N VAL A 75 -3.06 16.84 8.16
CA VAL A 75 -1.89 15.95 8.18
C VAL A 75 -2.12 14.79 9.14
N ASN A 76 -2.58 15.07 10.36
CA ASN A 76 -2.82 14.04 11.37
C ASN A 76 -3.89 13.04 10.92
N GLU A 77 -5.03 13.51 10.41
CA GLU A 77 -6.13 12.64 9.99
C GLU A 77 -5.77 11.81 8.75
N VAL A 78 -5.07 12.40 7.77
CA VAL A 78 -4.65 11.68 6.56
C VAL A 78 -3.64 10.59 6.92
N THR A 79 -2.63 10.90 7.73
CA THR A 79 -1.60 9.94 8.12
C THR A 79 -2.19 8.80 8.93
N ARG A 80 -2.98 9.13 9.96
CA ARG A 80 -3.67 8.16 10.80
C ARG A 80 -4.61 7.28 9.97
N GLY A 81 -5.44 7.88 9.12
CA GLY A 81 -6.44 7.16 8.34
C GLY A 81 -5.83 6.22 7.29
N ILE A 82 -4.71 6.59 6.64
CA ILE A 82 -3.98 5.70 5.72
C ILE A 82 -3.41 4.51 6.49
N GLY A 83 -2.75 4.74 7.62
CA GLY A 83 -2.18 3.68 8.45
C GLY A 83 -3.24 2.73 9.01
N GLN A 84 -4.34 3.27 9.51
CA GLN A 84 -5.47 2.48 10.00
C GLN A 84 -6.09 1.62 8.90
N SER A 85 -6.33 2.20 7.71
CA SER A 85 -6.86 1.46 6.57
C SER A 85 -5.97 0.28 6.18
N ALA A 86 -4.65 0.48 6.15
CA ALA A 86 -3.70 -0.59 5.85
C ALA A 86 -3.77 -1.74 6.85
N GLN A 87 -3.83 -1.43 8.16
CA GLN A 87 -3.90 -2.42 9.23
C GLN A 87 -5.23 -3.20 9.20
N GLU A 88 -6.35 -2.51 9.05
CA GLU A 88 -7.68 -3.13 9.07
C GLU A 88 -7.97 -3.99 7.83
N THR A 89 -7.47 -3.57 6.66
CA THR A 89 -7.70 -4.30 5.40
C THR A 89 -6.64 -5.37 5.13
N GLY A 90 -5.49 -5.28 5.79
CA GLY A 90 -4.34 -6.14 5.53
C GLY A 90 -3.74 -5.93 4.11
N VAL A 91 -4.15 -4.88 3.39
CA VAL A 91 -3.55 -4.48 2.12
C VAL A 91 -2.51 -3.39 2.40
N PRO A 92 -1.26 -3.53 1.95
CA PRO A 92 -0.24 -2.51 2.14
C PRO A 92 -0.64 -1.16 1.54
N HIS A 93 -0.48 -0.07 2.30
CA HIS A 93 -0.68 1.29 1.82
C HIS A 93 0.66 2.03 1.85
N ALA A 94 1.21 2.33 0.68
CA ALA A 94 2.45 3.11 0.59
C ALA A 94 2.15 4.61 0.70
N PHE A 95 2.85 5.29 1.61
CA PHE A 95 2.63 6.69 1.93
C PHE A 95 3.49 7.60 1.04
N GLY A 96 2.87 8.18 0.03
CA GLY A 96 3.46 9.18 -0.87
C GLY A 96 2.78 10.56 -0.74
N VAL A 97 2.28 10.90 0.45
CA VAL A 97 1.71 12.22 0.74
C VAL A 97 2.81 13.12 1.28
N LEU A 98 3.10 14.19 0.57
CA LEU A 98 4.04 15.21 1.02
C LEU A 98 3.37 16.10 2.07
N THR A 99 4.11 16.38 3.14
CA THR A 99 3.75 17.30 4.23
C THR A 99 4.87 18.31 4.36
N CYS A 100 4.70 19.48 3.76
CA CYS A 100 5.77 20.45 3.61
C CYS A 100 5.36 21.81 4.18
N ASP A 101 6.34 22.51 4.75
CA ASP A 101 6.12 23.89 5.22
C ASP A 101 6.15 24.88 4.07
N THR A 102 6.93 24.61 3.00
CA THR A 102 7.06 25.50 1.85
C THR A 102 6.85 24.77 0.53
N LEU A 103 6.57 25.55 -0.52
CA LEU A 103 6.43 25.03 -1.88
C LEU A 103 7.75 24.46 -2.40
N GLU A 104 8.88 25.07 -2.07
CA GLU A 104 10.22 24.63 -2.46
C GLU A 104 10.50 23.22 -1.93
N GLN A 105 10.17 22.94 -0.67
CA GLN A 105 10.27 21.60 -0.10
C GLN A 105 9.45 20.58 -0.89
N ALA A 106 8.22 20.94 -1.28
CA ALA A 106 7.36 20.05 -2.06
C ALA A 106 7.93 19.80 -3.47
N ILE A 107 8.46 20.80 -4.12
CA ILE A 107 9.10 20.70 -5.44
C ILE A 107 10.33 19.79 -5.36
N ASP A 108 11.20 19.98 -4.35
CA ASP A 108 12.38 19.14 -4.14
C ASP A 108 12.02 17.66 -3.98
N ARG A 109 10.96 17.37 -3.22
CA ARG A 109 10.47 16.01 -2.98
C ARG A 109 9.64 15.43 -4.12
N ALA A 110 9.25 16.27 -5.07
CA ALA A 110 8.56 15.85 -6.29
C ALA A 110 9.52 15.58 -7.46
N GLY A 111 10.84 15.56 -7.21
CA GLY A 111 11.84 15.12 -8.18
C GLY A 111 12.80 16.17 -8.70
N LEU A 112 12.87 17.35 -8.04
CA LEU A 112 13.85 18.36 -8.46
C LEU A 112 15.25 18.06 -7.91
N LYS A 113 15.41 17.90 -6.59
CA LYS A 113 16.72 17.79 -5.95
C LYS A 113 16.90 16.55 -5.08
N MET A 114 15.85 16.19 -4.31
CA MET A 114 15.92 15.20 -3.25
C MET A 114 15.20 13.88 -3.62
N GLY A 115 15.23 13.48 -4.88
CA GLY A 115 14.49 12.31 -5.35
C GLY A 115 12.97 12.59 -5.52
N ASN A 116 12.19 11.54 -5.70
CA ASN A 116 10.75 11.67 -5.89
C ASN A 116 9.99 10.74 -4.95
N LYS A 117 9.17 11.32 -4.07
CA LYS A 117 8.40 10.56 -3.07
C LYS A 117 7.37 9.60 -3.67
N GLY A 118 6.91 9.86 -4.88
CA GLY A 118 6.06 8.93 -5.62
C GLY A 118 6.81 7.65 -6.01
N PHE A 119 8.06 7.79 -6.48
CA PHE A 119 8.92 6.65 -6.79
C PHE A 119 9.23 5.82 -5.54
N GLU A 120 9.60 6.46 -4.44
CA GLU A 120 9.85 5.79 -3.17
C GLU A 120 8.61 5.03 -2.67
N ALA A 121 7.43 5.63 -2.81
CA ALA A 121 6.18 4.97 -2.46
C ALA A 121 5.88 3.74 -3.36
N ALA A 122 6.26 3.79 -4.64
CA ALA A 122 6.14 2.64 -5.53
C ALA A 122 7.07 1.48 -5.10
N LEU A 123 8.32 1.78 -4.74
CA LEU A 123 9.25 0.78 -4.20
C LEU A 123 8.66 0.11 -2.96
N ALA A 124 8.22 0.90 -1.99
CA ALA A 124 7.62 0.41 -0.75
C ALA A 124 6.36 -0.44 -1.01
N ALA A 125 5.51 -0.05 -1.96
CA ALA A 125 4.32 -0.79 -2.32
C ALA A 125 4.64 -2.19 -2.86
N VAL A 126 5.61 -2.29 -3.77
CA VAL A 126 6.03 -3.57 -4.37
C VAL A 126 6.70 -4.46 -3.32
N GLU A 127 7.58 -3.91 -2.50
CA GLU A 127 8.25 -4.64 -1.42
C GLU A 127 7.24 -5.24 -0.45
N MET A 128 6.28 -4.44 0.04
CA MET A 128 5.28 -4.89 0.99
C MET A 128 4.27 -5.88 0.40
N ALA A 129 3.88 -5.70 -0.88
CA ALA A 129 3.04 -6.68 -1.58
C ALA A 129 3.75 -8.03 -1.72
N THR A 130 5.04 -8.01 -2.08
CA THR A 130 5.87 -9.21 -2.21
C THR A 130 6.05 -9.91 -0.87
N LEU A 131 6.37 -9.17 0.18
CA LEU A 131 6.48 -9.70 1.55
C LEU A 131 5.20 -10.42 1.97
N LYS A 132 4.05 -9.80 1.78
CA LYS A 132 2.75 -10.41 2.09
C LYS A 132 2.54 -11.73 1.34
N GLN A 133 2.88 -11.79 0.06
CA GLN A 133 2.76 -13.03 -0.73
C GLN A 133 3.69 -14.14 -0.22
N VAL A 134 4.94 -13.82 0.09
CA VAL A 134 5.91 -14.79 0.62
C VAL A 134 5.43 -15.37 1.94
N VAL A 135 5.02 -14.53 2.88
CA VAL A 135 4.51 -14.96 4.20
C VAL A 135 3.27 -15.83 4.05
N SER A 136 2.33 -15.45 3.18
CA SER A 136 1.10 -16.22 2.94
C SER A 136 1.39 -17.62 2.36
N ARG A 137 2.34 -17.73 1.44
CA ARG A 137 2.76 -19.03 0.86
C ARG A 137 3.40 -19.94 1.91
N GLN A 138 4.27 -19.40 2.77
CA GLN A 138 4.89 -20.18 3.85
C GLN A 138 3.86 -20.74 4.83
N SER A 139 2.86 -19.94 5.20
CA SER A 139 1.78 -20.36 6.09
C SER A 139 0.93 -21.46 5.49
N SER A 140 0.69 -21.48 4.19
CA SER A 140 -0.08 -22.51 3.50
C SER A 140 0.69 -23.85 3.39
N VAL A 141 2.01 -23.81 3.24
CA VAL A 141 2.86 -25.01 3.20
C VAL A 141 2.94 -25.67 4.58
N SER A 142 3.03 -24.89 5.65
CA SER A 142 3.06 -25.40 7.02
C SER A 142 1.77 -26.11 7.41
N LYS A 143 0.60 -25.61 6.99
CA LYS A 143 -0.70 -26.26 7.22
C LYS A 143 -0.85 -27.57 6.46
N LYS A 144 -0.28 -27.75 5.27
CA LYS A 144 -0.31 -29.03 4.51
C LYS A 144 0.59 -30.10 5.10
N LYS A 145 1.62 -29.77 5.87
CA LYS A 145 2.53 -30.75 6.52
C LYS A 145 1.98 -31.32 7.84
N GLN A 146 0.96 -30.77 8.42
CA GLN A 146 0.27 -31.34 9.58
C GLN A 146 -0.74 -32.39 9.13
N ILE A 147 -0.25 -33.62 8.82
CA ILE A 147 -1.13 -34.78 8.63
C ILE A 147 -1.75 -35.11 9.98
N PRO A 148 -3.09 -35.23 10.09
CA PRO A 148 -3.76 -35.56 11.35
C PRO A 148 -3.20 -36.88 11.92
N ARG A 149 -2.83 -36.88 13.20
CA ARG A 149 -2.35 -38.08 13.92
C ARG A 149 -3.36 -39.25 13.95
N SER A 150 -4.61 -39.00 13.56
CA SER A 150 -5.68 -40.01 13.51
C SER A 150 -5.55 -41.05 12.37
N ALA A 151 -4.69 -40.82 11.36
CA ALA A 151 -4.51 -41.77 10.25
C ALA A 151 -3.48 -42.86 10.51
N ARG A 152 -2.79 -42.90 11.68
CA ARG A 152 -1.74 -43.87 12.00
C ARG A 152 -2.22 -45.12 12.72
N ASN A 153 -3.42 -45.15 13.26
CA ASN A 153 -3.88 -46.29 14.11
C ASN A 153 -4.89 -47.21 13.44
N GLY A 154 -4.91 -47.30 12.10
CA GLY A 154 -5.90 -48.12 11.36
C GLY A 154 -5.38 -49.40 10.74
N LYS A 155 -4.14 -49.88 10.99
CA LYS A 155 -3.60 -51.09 10.30
C LYS A 155 -3.11 -52.23 11.17
N ASP A 156 -3.37 -52.28 12.46
CA ASP A 156 -2.91 -53.40 13.31
C ASP A 156 -4.01 -54.21 14.02
N ALA A 157 -5.26 -54.17 13.55
CA ALA A 157 -6.36 -54.91 14.16
C ALA A 157 -6.89 -56.07 13.28
N ARG A 158 -6.07 -56.66 12.37
CA ARG A 158 -6.50 -57.80 11.56
C ARG A 158 -5.43 -58.89 11.45
N LYS A 159 -4.95 -59.41 12.60
CA LYS A 159 -4.13 -60.67 12.58
C LYS A 159 -4.14 -61.34 13.93
N LYS A 160 -5.32 -61.74 14.47
CA LYS A 160 -5.46 -62.74 15.52
C LYS A 160 -6.90 -63.31 15.51
N ARG A 161 -7.19 -64.19 14.58
CA ARG A 161 -8.22 -65.27 14.67
C ARG A 161 -8.00 -66.18 13.44
N ARG A 162 -7.13 -67.17 13.63
CA ARG A 162 -7.27 -68.54 13.13
C ARG A 162 -6.36 -69.42 13.97
#